data_68a835570b597b8a5f008bfc3b30dc45
#
_entry.id   68a835570b597b8a5f008bfc3b30dc45
#
_cell.length_a   1.000
_cell.length_b   1.000
_cell.length_c   1.000
_cell.angle_alpha   90.00
_cell.angle_beta   90.00
_cell.angle_gamma   90.00
#
_symmetry.space_group_name_H-M   'P 1'
#
loop_
_entity.id
_entity.type
_entity.pdbx_description
1 polymer ?
#
loop_
_entity_poly.entity_id
_entity_poly.type
_entity_poly.pdbx_seq_one_letter_code
_entity_poly.pdbx_strand_id
1 'polypeptide(L)'
;DLSRLFQAYTLLANPAYTPPLQPTVYYQGGSLNPAQAIPLAFTIFPFQQYQGLPAESYPSLAKAVEIFYQRKADNNALEAKRGSLRKILQEELQHLHKKLGIYEDTLATATKGLKYQRWGELLTANLYRLKLGMQEILVEDYNEESLPQLLIPLDPQLTGIENAQRYYRLYNKAKATLLKTTPLKEAVEEEITYLNSVLLSLEQASNLTELEEVHKELIEENYLSGKHQDKTAGEETAHKKNNKNFKTGKAGKNSKTSKKEKAIRPDSPQLKIYFSSQNRPIIVGKNNKQNDWLTLKKGRPQDLWLHTKNIPGSHVLVPLREGEEFPDDATLEEAAALAIYFSQAKGSTLVPVDYTHVKNIKKPKGSKPGMVIYDSNWTLYLTPKKEIIERLLATETTEMPQEYPD
;
A
#
# COMPACT_ATOMS: atom_id res chain seq x y z
N ASP A 1 5.20 50.90 -0.57
CA ASP A 1 5.80 52.18 -0.80
C ASP A 1 5.47 52.63 -2.21
N LEU A 2 4.51 53.62 -2.31
CA LEU A 2 3.99 54.19 -3.56
C LEU A 2 5.09 54.77 -4.46
N SER A 3 6.16 55.31 -3.86
CA SER A 3 7.30 55.87 -4.57
C SER A 3 8.08 54.80 -5.35
N ARG A 4 8.28 53.60 -4.76
CA ARG A 4 8.93 52.45 -5.42
C ARG A 4 8.06 51.85 -6.52
N LEU A 5 6.75 51.81 -6.30
CA LEU A 5 5.78 51.36 -7.32
C LEU A 5 5.77 52.33 -8.51
N PHE A 6 5.79 53.66 -8.25
CA PHE A 6 5.86 54.66 -9.31
C PHE A 6 7.17 54.64 -10.07
N GLN A 7 8.32 54.44 -9.38
CA GLN A 7 9.62 54.28 -10.03
C GLN A 7 9.65 52.99 -10.90
N ALA A 8 9.13 51.85 -10.41
CA ALA A 8 9.04 50.64 -11.19
C ALA A 8 8.12 50.78 -12.42
N TYR A 9 6.97 51.46 -12.27
CA TYR A 9 6.08 51.80 -13.37
C TYR A 9 6.74 52.69 -14.42
N THR A 10 7.45 53.75 -13.99
CA THR A 10 8.14 54.70 -14.88
C THR A 10 9.25 53.98 -15.67
N LEU A 11 10.00 53.08 -15.04
CA LEU A 11 11.00 52.24 -15.71
C LEU A 11 10.37 51.27 -16.74
N LEU A 12 9.28 50.62 -16.41
CA LEU A 12 8.57 49.68 -17.30
C LEU A 12 7.84 50.42 -18.45
N ALA A 13 7.36 51.61 -18.22
CA ALA A 13 6.71 52.45 -19.22
C ALA A 13 7.69 53.18 -20.16
N ASN A 14 8.99 53.17 -19.87
CA ASN A 14 10.01 53.79 -20.72
C ASN A 14 10.28 52.91 -21.96
N PRO A 15 9.99 53.45 -23.18
CA PRO A 15 10.24 52.66 -24.42
C PRO A 15 11.71 52.32 -24.66
N ALA A 16 12.66 53.05 -24.03
CA ALA A 16 14.09 52.72 -24.08
C ALA A 16 14.52 51.59 -23.11
N TYR A 17 13.67 51.23 -22.15
CA TYR A 17 13.91 50.12 -21.23
C TYR A 17 13.09 48.89 -21.68
N THR A 18 13.65 48.10 -22.52
CA THR A 18 13.13 46.77 -22.84
C THR A 18 13.95 45.74 -22.08
N PRO A 19 13.48 45.29 -20.90
CA PRO A 19 14.14 44.14 -20.26
C PRO A 19 14.10 42.95 -21.23
N PRO A 20 15.16 42.16 -21.29
CA PRO A 20 15.15 40.97 -22.14
C PRO A 20 13.96 40.07 -21.74
N LEU A 21 13.08 39.83 -22.72
CA LEU A 21 11.93 38.92 -22.51
C LEU A 21 12.50 37.52 -22.24
N GLN A 22 12.25 37.01 -21.04
CA GLN A 22 12.60 35.67 -20.62
C GLN A 22 11.38 35.02 -20.01
N PRO A 23 10.45 34.53 -20.84
CA PRO A 23 9.25 33.86 -20.36
C PRO A 23 9.64 32.66 -19.53
N THR A 24 9.22 32.65 -18.26
CA THR A 24 9.67 31.67 -17.28
C THR A 24 8.48 31.13 -16.51
N VAL A 25 8.42 29.81 -16.31
CA VAL A 25 7.50 29.14 -15.38
C VAL A 25 8.29 28.78 -14.13
N TYR A 26 7.75 29.16 -12.98
CA TYR A 26 8.27 28.86 -11.65
C TYR A 26 7.45 27.74 -11.03
N TYR A 27 8.12 26.89 -10.27
CA TYR A 27 7.53 25.73 -9.64
C TYR A 27 7.66 25.79 -8.13
N GLN A 28 6.75 25.12 -7.41
CA GLN A 28 6.87 24.96 -5.96
C GLN A 28 8.15 24.17 -5.64
N GLY A 29 8.91 24.64 -4.63
CA GLY A 29 10.11 23.94 -4.17
C GLY A 29 9.77 22.58 -3.55
N GLY A 30 10.65 21.58 -3.76
CA GLY A 30 10.54 20.25 -3.14
C GLY A 30 10.53 19.07 -4.11
N SER A 31 10.27 19.25 -5.39
CA SER A 31 10.43 18.18 -6.39
C SER A 31 11.78 18.30 -7.09
N LEU A 32 12.58 17.26 -7.01
CA LEU A 32 13.86 17.14 -7.74
C LEU A 32 13.65 16.92 -9.24
N ASN A 33 12.44 16.51 -9.65
CA ASN A 33 12.09 16.28 -11.05
C ASN A 33 11.18 17.43 -11.57
N PRO A 34 11.66 18.29 -12.49
CA PRO A 34 10.87 19.38 -13.05
C PRO A 34 9.56 18.93 -13.72
N ALA A 35 9.53 17.71 -14.27
CA ALA A 35 8.33 17.17 -14.90
C ALA A 35 7.18 16.90 -13.92
N GLN A 36 7.48 16.77 -12.62
CA GLN A 36 6.52 16.50 -11.54
C GLN A 36 6.29 17.74 -10.65
N ALA A 37 7.00 18.83 -10.92
CA ALA A 37 6.92 20.04 -10.12
C ALA A 37 5.59 20.77 -10.37
N ILE A 38 4.92 21.18 -9.28
CA ILE A 38 3.65 21.92 -9.35
C ILE A 38 3.93 23.35 -9.82
N PRO A 39 3.31 23.79 -10.93
CA PRO A 39 3.54 25.16 -11.42
C PRO A 39 2.92 26.19 -10.47
N LEU A 40 3.74 27.14 -10.05
CA LEU A 40 3.38 28.22 -9.12
C LEU A 40 2.95 29.48 -9.86
N ALA A 41 3.77 29.94 -10.80
CA ALA A 41 3.56 31.16 -11.56
C ALA A 41 4.26 31.11 -12.92
N PHE A 42 3.80 31.94 -13.86
CA PHE A 42 4.54 32.24 -15.07
C PHE A 42 4.76 33.75 -15.19
N THR A 43 5.88 34.13 -15.78
CA THR A 43 6.25 35.55 -15.91
C THR A 43 6.90 35.83 -17.28
N ILE A 44 6.93 37.09 -17.69
CA ILE A 44 7.56 37.53 -18.95
C ILE A 44 9.07 37.77 -18.75
N PHE A 45 9.46 38.12 -17.54
CA PHE A 45 10.84 38.39 -17.12
C PHE A 45 11.04 37.92 -15.66
N PRO A 46 12.28 37.69 -15.21
CA PRO A 46 12.55 37.18 -13.88
C PRO A 46 12.09 38.18 -12.78
N PHE A 47 11.31 37.68 -11.81
CA PHE A 47 10.90 38.44 -10.63
C PHE A 47 11.73 38.03 -9.41
N GLN A 48 12.16 39.01 -8.62
CA GLN A 48 12.94 38.76 -7.40
C GLN A 48 12.21 37.89 -6.38
N GLN A 49 10.88 38.01 -6.32
CA GLN A 49 10.04 37.20 -5.39
C GLN A 49 10.09 35.68 -5.65
N TYR A 50 10.53 35.29 -6.84
CA TYR A 50 10.67 33.85 -7.22
C TYR A 50 12.13 33.39 -7.26
N GLN A 51 13.07 34.27 -6.81
CA GLN A 51 14.47 33.90 -6.77
C GLN A 51 14.73 32.71 -5.86
N GLY A 52 15.47 31.72 -6.35
CA GLY A 52 15.75 30.46 -5.64
C GLY A 52 14.70 29.38 -5.80
N LEU A 53 13.59 29.64 -6.49
CA LEU A 53 12.64 28.60 -6.88
C LEU A 53 13.09 27.88 -8.15
N PRO A 54 12.76 26.57 -8.30
CA PRO A 54 12.94 25.88 -9.56
C PRO A 54 12.20 26.60 -10.69
N ALA A 55 12.86 26.81 -11.82
CA ALA A 55 12.32 27.60 -12.93
C ALA A 55 12.76 27.03 -14.27
N GLU A 56 11.86 27.11 -15.27
CA GLU A 56 12.13 26.76 -16.67
C GLU A 56 11.81 27.95 -17.57
N SER A 57 12.76 28.35 -18.43
CA SER A 57 12.56 29.42 -19.41
C SER A 57 12.10 28.87 -20.76
N TYR A 58 11.22 29.61 -21.41
CA TYR A 58 10.60 29.19 -22.68
C TYR A 58 10.83 30.25 -23.79
N PRO A 59 10.81 29.85 -25.06
CA PRO A 59 11.11 30.73 -26.19
C PRO A 59 10.04 31.83 -26.41
N SER A 60 8.82 31.65 -25.87
CA SER A 60 7.75 32.63 -25.97
C SER A 60 6.83 32.59 -24.75
N LEU A 61 6.15 33.72 -24.46
CA LEU A 61 5.15 33.78 -23.40
C LEU A 61 3.99 32.80 -23.67
N ALA A 62 3.57 32.69 -24.92
CA ALA A 62 2.50 31.76 -25.29
C ALA A 62 2.86 30.30 -24.88
N LYS A 63 4.12 29.89 -25.10
CA LYS A 63 4.58 28.54 -24.70
C LYS A 63 4.68 28.40 -23.18
N ALA A 64 5.14 29.43 -22.47
CA ALA A 64 5.17 29.39 -21.01
C ALA A 64 3.75 29.28 -20.40
N VAL A 65 2.79 30.05 -20.95
CA VAL A 65 1.37 29.99 -20.54
C VAL A 65 0.75 28.61 -20.83
N GLU A 66 0.98 28.10 -22.05
CA GLU A 66 0.50 26.74 -22.43
C GLU A 66 0.99 25.67 -21.44
N ILE A 67 2.29 25.62 -21.19
CA ILE A 67 2.91 24.66 -20.28
C ILE A 67 2.38 24.82 -18.84
N PHE A 68 2.27 26.07 -18.37
CA PHE A 68 1.75 26.36 -17.03
C PHE A 68 0.34 25.79 -16.84
N TYR A 69 -0.58 26.12 -17.75
CA TYR A 69 -1.97 25.66 -17.61
C TYR A 69 -2.13 24.18 -17.90
N GLN A 70 -1.37 23.61 -18.81
CA GLN A 70 -1.37 22.17 -19.08
C GLN A 70 -0.93 21.39 -17.82
N ARG A 71 0.24 21.71 -17.26
CA ARG A 71 0.74 21.06 -16.03
C ARG A 71 -0.20 21.27 -14.84
N LYS A 72 -0.83 22.45 -14.73
CA LYS A 72 -1.81 22.71 -13.68
C LYS A 72 -3.07 21.86 -13.85
N ALA A 73 -3.56 21.70 -15.08
CA ALA A 73 -4.70 20.84 -15.37
C ALA A 73 -4.38 19.36 -15.09
N ASP A 74 -3.23 18.88 -15.52
CA ASP A 74 -2.77 17.51 -15.28
C ASP A 74 -2.64 17.21 -13.78
N ASN A 75 -2.06 18.16 -13.02
CA ASN A 75 -1.94 18.01 -11.57
C ASN A 75 -3.30 18.04 -10.87
N ASN A 76 -4.23 18.90 -11.30
CA ASN A 76 -5.59 18.95 -10.74
C ASN A 76 -6.34 17.65 -11.02
N ALA A 77 -6.21 17.10 -12.23
CA ALA A 77 -6.82 15.81 -12.59
C ALA A 77 -6.22 14.65 -11.77
N LEU A 78 -4.89 14.67 -11.58
CA LEU A 78 -4.18 13.71 -10.73
C LEU A 78 -4.70 13.75 -9.28
N GLU A 79 -4.76 14.95 -8.68
CA GLU A 79 -5.21 15.12 -7.30
C GLU A 79 -6.70 14.79 -7.12
N ALA A 80 -7.56 15.14 -8.07
CA ALA A 80 -8.98 14.79 -8.04
C ALA A 80 -9.18 13.27 -8.05
N LYS A 81 -8.48 12.55 -8.96
CA LYS A 81 -8.53 11.10 -9.06
C LYS A 81 -7.96 10.44 -7.80
N ARG A 82 -6.79 10.92 -7.30
CA ARG A 82 -6.19 10.45 -6.05
C ARG A 82 -7.13 10.62 -4.88
N GLY A 83 -7.73 11.81 -4.71
CA GLY A 83 -8.69 12.10 -3.64
C GLY A 83 -9.90 11.19 -3.63
N SER A 84 -10.44 10.90 -4.82
CA SER A 84 -11.57 9.97 -4.97
C SER A 84 -11.21 8.55 -4.52
N LEU A 85 -10.09 8.00 -5.01
CA LEU A 85 -9.63 6.66 -4.63
C LEU A 85 -9.24 6.57 -3.16
N ARG A 86 -8.57 7.59 -2.63
CA ARG A 86 -8.22 7.69 -1.20
C ARG A 86 -9.46 7.59 -0.31
N LYS A 87 -10.52 8.30 -0.65
CA LYS A 87 -11.78 8.27 0.11
C LYS A 87 -12.35 6.86 0.18
N ILE A 88 -12.40 6.16 -0.95
CA ILE A 88 -12.91 4.77 -1.01
C ILE A 88 -12.06 3.85 -0.14
N LEU A 89 -10.74 3.92 -0.25
CA LEU A 89 -9.83 3.12 0.55
C LEU A 89 -9.94 3.39 2.05
N GLN A 90 -10.09 4.66 2.43
CA GLN A 90 -10.25 5.05 3.83
C GLN A 90 -11.59 4.57 4.42
N GLU A 91 -12.68 4.63 3.66
CA GLU A 91 -13.99 4.10 4.07
C GLU A 91 -13.93 2.59 4.28
N GLU A 92 -13.28 1.85 3.39
CA GLU A 92 -13.11 0.40 3.52
C GLU A 92 -12.19 0.03 4.70
N LEU A 93 -11.06 0.71 4.85
CA LEU A 93 -10.19 0.54 6.01
C LEU A 93 -10.91 0.79 7.33
N GLN A 94 -11.73 1.84 7.40
CA GLN A 94 -12.53 2.13 8.59
C GLN A 94 -13.54 1.00 8.91
N HIS A 95 -14.16 0.43 7.87
CA HIS A 95 -15.05 -0.72 8.02
C HIS A 95 -14.31 -1.95 8.55
N LEU A 96 -13.14 -2.25 7.99
CA LEU A 96 -12.30 -3.38 8.42
C LEU A 96 -11.78 -3.20 9.86
N HIS A 97 -11.36 -2.00 10.25
CA HIS A 97 -10.94 -1.73 11.64
C HIS A 97 -12.08 -1.92 12.64
N LYS A 98 -13.32 -1.52 12.31
CA LYS A 98 -14.48 -1.80 13.16
C LYS A 98 -14.74 -3.30 13.30
N LYS A 99 -14.62 -4.04 12.18
CA LYS A 99 -14.78 -5.50 12.16
C LYS A 99 -13.68 -6.20 12.97
N LEU A 100 -12.44 -5.73 12.88
CA LEU A 100 -11.31 -6.21 13.67
C LEU A 100 -11.59 -6.06 15.17
N GLY A 101 -12.03 -4.88 15.62
CA GLY A 101 -12.39 -4.64 17.03
C GLY A 101 -13.47 -5.59 17.54
N ILE A 102 -14.51 -5.88 16.74
CA ILE A 102 -15.54 -6.85 17.10
C ILE A 102 -14.95 -8.26 17.27
N TYR A 103 -14.02 -8.67 16.42
CA TYR A 103 -13.37 -9.98 16.54
C TYR A 103 -12.45 -10.03 17.76
N GLU A 104 -11.72 -8.98 18.07
CA GLU A 104 -10.88 -8.88 19.26
C GLU A 104 -11.69 -8.99 20.54
N ASP A 105 -12.80 -8.26 20.65
CA ASP A 105 -13.73 -8.34 21.80
C ASP A 105 -14.35 -9.75 21.94
N THR A 106 -14.73 -10.35 20.82
CA THR A 106 -15.27 -11.71 20.76
C THR A 106 -14.24 -12.74 21.25
N LEU A 107 -12.99 -12.63 20.78
CA LEU A 107 -11.89 -13.52 21.19
C LEU A 107 -11.53 -13.32 22.67
N ALA A 108 -11.49 -12.08 23.15
CA ALA A 108 -11.22 -11.77 24.56
C ALA A 108 -12.30 -12.37 25.48
N THR A 109 -13.57 -12.28 25.08
CA THR A 109 -14.70 -12.89 25.81
C THR A 109 -14.63 -14.41 25.79
N ALA A 110 -14.32 -15.01 24.62
CA ALA A 110 -14.19 -16.45 24.48
C ALA A 110 -13.00 -17.00 25.29
N THR A 111 -11.87 -16.30 25.31
CA THR A 111 -10.70 -16.67 26.12
C THR A 111 -11.03 -16.72 27.61
N LYS A 112 -11.76 -15.72 28.10
CA LYS A 112 -12.27 -15.73 29.51
C LYS A 112 -13.20 -16.92 29.76
N GLY A 113 -13.90 -17.41 28.75
CA GLY A 113 -14.79 -18.55 28.83
C GLY A 113 -14.09 -19.91 28.97
N LEU A 114 -12.78 -20.01 28.71
CA LEU A 114 -12.03 -21.26 28.85
C LEU A 114 -11.98 -21.76 30.29
N LYS A 115 -12.06 -20.85 31.28
CA LYS A 115 -12.17 -21.21 32.73
C LYS A 115 -13.35 -22.13 33.04
N TYR A 116 -14.40 -22.11 32.24
CA TYR A 116 -15.57 -22.94 32.46
C TYR A 116 -15.31 -24.44 32.36
N GLN A 117 -14.26 -24.87 31.65
CA GLN A 117 -13.82 -26.25 31.71
C GLN A 117 -13.46 -26.66 33.13
N ARG A 118 -12.59 -25.86 33.77
CA ARG A 118 -12.11 -26.09 35.12
C ARG A 118 -13.26 -26.08 36.13
N TRP A 119 -14.20 -25.15 35.99
CA TRP A 119 -15.39 -25.09 36.83
C TRP A 119 -16.27 -26.33 36.66
N GLY A 120 -16.47 -26.81 35.44
CA GLY A 120 -17.20 -28.06 35.18
C GLY A 120 -16.53 -29.28 35.80
N GLU A 121 -15.21 -29.40 35.72
CA GLU A 121 -14.41 -30.49 36.34
C GLU A 121 -14.52 -30.45 37.85
N LEU A 122 -14.32 -29.30 38.48
CA LEU A 122 -14.40 -29.13 39.91
C LEU A 122 -15.81 -29.41 40.47
N LEU A 123 -16.86 -28.97 39.74
CA LEU A 123 -18.24 -29.31 40.14
C LEU A 123 -18.51 -30.80 40.03
N THR A 124 -17.99 -31.44 38.96
CA THR A 124 -18.15 -32.88 38.75
C THR A 124 -17.50 -33.70 39.89
N ALA A 125 -16.31 -33.29 40.35
CA ALA A 125 -15.61 -33.91 41.45
C ALA A 125 -16.31 -33.69 42.82
N ASN A 126 -17.07 -32.60 42.98
CA ASN A 126 -17.74 -32.22 44.22
C ASN A 126 -19.27 -32.40 44.16
N LEU A 127 -19.79 -33.25 43.26
CA LEU A 127 -21.25 -33.47 43.10
C LEU A 127 -21.94 -33.87 44.43
N TYR A 128 -21.28 -34.63 45.30
CA TYR A 128 -21.77 -35.05 46.59
C TYR A 128 -22.06 -33.88 47.58
N ARG A 129 -21.47 -32.72 47.36
CA ARG A 129 -21.66 -31.51 48.19
C ARG A 129 -22.77 -30.60 47.62
N LEU A 130 -23.17 -30.79 46.37
CA LEU A 130 -24.10 -29.92 45.65
C LEU A 130 -25.56 -30.30 46.01
N LYS A 131 -26.33 -29.29 46.45
CA LYS A 131 -27.77 -29.41 46.72
C LYS A 131 -28.54 -28.43 45.83
N LEU A 132 -29.76 -28.80 45.47
CA LEU A 132 -30.67 -27.92 44.76
C LEU A 132 -30.92 -26.64 45.59
N GLY A 133 -30.95 -25.47 44.96
CA GLY A 133 -31.11 -24.17 45.59
C GLY A 133 -29.82 -23.46 45.99
N MET A 134 -28.64 -24.11 45.87
CA MET A 134 -27.34 -23.45 46.13
C MET A 134 -27.04 -22.41 45.04
N GLN A 135 -26.55 -21.22 45.48
CA GLN A 135 -26.17 -20.14 44.56
C GLN A 135 -24.67 -20.14 44.18
N GLU A 136 -23.85 -20.73 45.06
CA GLU A 136 -22.39 -20.84 44.87
C GLU A 136 -21.82 -21.98 45.69
N ILE A 137 -20.63 -22.43 45.33
CA ILE A 137 -19.86 -23.43 46.08
C ILE A 137 -18.40 -23.02 46.15
N LEU A 138 -17.80 -23.14 47.34
CA LEU A 138 -16.35 -23.00 47.53
C LEU A 138 -15.70 -24.37 47.42
N VAL A 139 -14.78 -24.53 46.47
CA VAL A 139 -14.06 -25.78 46.22
C VAL A 139 -12.57 -25.53 46.15
N GLU A 140 -11.78 -26.53 46.53
CA GLU A 140 -10.34 -26.50 46.36
C GLU A 140 -9.97 -26.84 44.90
N ASP A 141 -9.06 -26.08 44.35
CA ASP A 141 -8.59 -26.30 43.01
C ASP A 141 -7.34 -27.17 43.02
N TYR A 142 -7.57 -28.47 42.82
CA TYR A 142 -6.50 -29.49 42.84
C TYR A 142 -5.61 -29.51 41.58
N ASN A 143 -5.88 -28.65 40.62
CA ASN A 143 -5.00 -28.49 39.45
C ASN A 143 -3.81 -27.53 39.70
N GLU A 144 -3.82 -26.82 40.82
CA GLU A 144 -2.69 -25.99 41.28
C GLU A 144 -2.07 -26.55 42.55
N GLU A 145 -0.72 -26.55 42.62
CA GLU A 145 0.00 -27.07 43.80
C GLU A 145 -0.36 -26.37 45.09
N SER A 146 -0.76 -25.09 45.03
CA SER A 146 -1.17 -24.28 46.15
C SER A 146 -2.60 -24.57 46.64
N LEU A 147 -3.35 -25.42 45.95
CA LEU A 147 -4.75 -25.78 46.23
C LEU A 147 -5.63 -24.56 46.54
N PRO A 148 -5.66 -23.52 45.70
CA PRO A 148 -6.40 -22.31 46.02
C PRO A 148 -7.91 -22.61 46.11
N GLN A 149 -8.60 -21.92 47.04
CA GLN A 149 -10.03 -22.01 47.09
C GLN A 149 -10.69 -21.16 45.98
N LEU A 150 -11.57 -21.80 45.22
CA LEU A 150 -12.28 -21.18 44.12
C LEU A 150 -13.79 -21.16 44.39
N LEU A 151 -14.38 -19.96 44.33
CA LEU A 151 -15.81 -19.76 44.43
C LEU A 151 -16.46 -19.90 43.06
N ILE A 152 -17.31 -20.93 42.87
CA ILE A 152 -17.99 -21.20 41.63
C ILE A 152 -19.47 -20.83 41.78
N PRO A 153 -19.99 -19.87 40.98
CA PRO A 153 -21.40 -19.53 40.95
C PRO A 153 -22.26 -20.68 40.42
N LEU A 154 -23.41 -20.90 40.99
CA LEU A 154 -24.37 -21.94 40.61
C LEU A 154 -25.71 -21.31 40.24
N ASP A 155 -26.42 -21.96 39.32
CA ASP A 155 -27.83 -21.67 39.09
C ASP A 155 -28.69 -22.46 40.09
N PRO A 156 -29.42 -21.78 41.00
CA PRO A 156 -30.18 -22.46 42.04
C PRO A 156 -31.35 -23.29 41.52
N GLN A 157 -31.77 -23.07 40.27
CA GLN A 157 -32.84 -23.83 39.63
C GLN A 157 -32.34 -25.15 39.03
N LEU A 158 -31.02 -25.33 38.94
CA LEU A 158 -30.39 -26.50 38.33
C LEU A 158 -29.79 -27.41 39.41
N THR A 159 -29.83 -28.69 39.17
CA THR A 159 -29.10 -29.70 39.97
C THR A 159 -27.58 -29.53 39.80
N GLY A 160 -26.79 -30.16 40.70
CA GLY A 160 -25.32 -30.12 40.59
C GLY A 160 -24.80 -30.63 39.25
N ILE A 161 -25.40 -31.70 38.73
CA ILE A 161 -25.06 -32.28 37.43
C ILE A 161 -25.37 -31.30 36.27
N GLU A 162 -26.55 -30.67 36.33
CA GLU A 162 -26.97 -29.71 35.30
C GLU A 162 -26.09 -28.45 35.30
N ASN A 163 -25.68 -27.98 36.48
CA ASN A 163 -24.71 -26.88 36.62
C ASN A 163 -23.36 -27.24 35.99
N ALA A 164 -22.81 -28.42 36.28
CA ALA A 164 -21.56 -28.89 35.64
C ALA A 164 -21.71 -28.97 34.10
N GLN A 165 -22.83 -29.56 33.61
CA GLN A 165 -23.12 -29.61 32.18
C GLN A 165 -23.27 -28.22 31.53
N ARG A 166 -23.86 -27.23 32.27
CA ARG A 166 -23.96 -25.86 31.81
C ARG A 166 -22.57 -25.24 31.60
N TYR A 167 -21.63 -25.46 32.52
CA TYR A 167 -20.27 -24.97 32.36
C TYR A 167 -19.51 -25.66 31.21
N TYR A 168 -19.66 -26.95 31.02
CA TYR A 168 -19.11 -27.62 29.86
C TYR A 168 -19.70 -27.11 28.53
N ARG A 169 -21.00 -26.80 28.48
CA ARG A 169 -21.61 -26.15 27.29
C ARG A 169 -21.02 -24.78 27.04
N LEU A 170 -20.81 -23.97 28.09
CA LEU A 170 -20.18 -22.63 27.97
C LEU A 170 -18.73 -22.74 27.49
N TYR A 171 -17.97 -23.68 28.03
CA TYR A 171 -16.60 -23.97 27.55
C TYR A 171 -16.57 -24.39 26.08
N ASN A 172 -17.42 -25.34 25.67
CA ASN A 172 -17.47 -25.80 24.28
C ASN A 172 -17.85 -24.66 23.32
N LYS A 173 -18.77 -23.78 23.72
CA LYS A 173 -19.13 -22.57 22.99
C LYS A 173 -17.92 -21.63 22.84
N ALA A 174 -17.20 -21.37 23.93
CA ALA A 174 -16.01 -20.53 23.93
C ALA A 174 -14.91 -21.09 23.04
N LYS A 175 -14.61 -22.39 23.16
CA LYS A 175 -13.64 -23.11 22.31
C LYS A 175 -13.99 -23.04 20.82
N ALA A 176 -15.25 -23.29 20.48
CA ALA A 176 -15.74 -23.20 19.11
C ALA A 176 -15.65 -21.77 18.54
N THR A 177 -15.94 -20.76 19.39
CA THR A 177 -15.80 -19.34 19.03
C THR A 177 -14.34 -18.99 18.73
N LEU A 178 -13.39 -19.39 19.59
CA LEU A 178 -11.96 -19.16 19.36
C LEU A 178 -11.51 -19.79 18.04
N LEU A 179 -11.81 -21.07 17.82
CA LEU A 179 -11.42 -21.78 16.61
C LEU A 179 -11.96 -21.14 15.33
N LYS A 180 -13.19 -20.61 15.38
CA LYS A 180 -13.85 -19.99 14.23
C LYS A 180 -13.39 -18.53 14.00
N THR A 181 -13.20 -17.77 15.08
CA THR A 181 -12.97 -16.32 14.96
C THR A 181 -11.51 -15.98 14.75
N THR A 182 -10.55 -16.78 15.24
CA THR A 182 -9.11 -16.54 15.03
C THR A 182 -8.74 -16.39 13.54
N PRO A 183 -9.06 -17.37 12.66
CA PRO A 183 -8.73 -17.23 11.24
C PRO A 183 -9.48 -16.06 10.55
N LEU A 184 -10.65 -15.68 11.04
CA LEU A 184 -11.38 -14.52 10.51
C LEU A 184 -10.70 -13.20 10.91
N LYS A 185 -10.14 -13.13 12.12
CA LYS A 185 -9.33 -12.00 12.57
C LYS A 185 -8.08 -11.86 11.71
N GLU A 186 -7.31 -12.94 11.55
CA GLU A 186 -6.10 -12.98 10.72
C GLU A 186 -6.38 -12.53 9.28
N ALA A 187 -7.44 -13.02 8.66
CA ALA A 187 -7.83 -12.60 7.32
C ALA A 187 -8.16 -11.10 7.21
N VAL A 188 -8.77 -10.50 8.25
CA VAL A 188 -9.04 -9.04 8.28
C VAL A 188 -7.74 -8.26 8.47
N GLU A 189 -6.81 -8.72 9.29
CA GLU A 189 -5.49 -8.09 9.47
C GLU A 189 -4.66 -8.10 8.17
N GLU A 190 -4.68 -9.22 7.44
CA GLU A 190 -4.06 -9.32 6.11
C GLU A 190 -4.70 -8.34 5.11
N GLU A 191 -6.02 -8.23 5.12
CA GLU A 191 -6.76 -7.31 4.24
C GLU A 191 -6.45 -5.83 4.56
N ILE A 192 -6.37 -5.46 5.83
CA ILE A 192 -5.94 -4.13 6.29
C ILE A 192 -4.51 -3.84 5.80
N THR A 193 -3.60 -4.80 5.95
CA THR A 193 -2.21 -4.67 5.50
C THR A 193 -2.14 -4.45 3.99
N TYR A 194 -2.91 -5.21 3.23
CA TYR A 194 -3.00 -5.06 1.78
C TYR A 194 -3.54 -3.67 1.39
N LEU A 195 -4.67 -3.22 1.94
CA LEU A 195 -5.23 -1.91 1.60
C LEU A 195 -4.32 -0.75 2.01
N ASN A 196 -3.56 -0.89 3.10
CA ASN A 196 -2.53 0.09 3.46
C ASN A 196 -1.40 0.14 2.42
N SER A 197 -1.00 -0.99 1.82
CA SER A 197 -0.02 -1.01 0.73
C SER A 197 -0.55 -0.35 -0.54
N VAL A 198 -1.83 -0.56 -0.86
CA VAL A 198 -2.49 0.13 -1.99
C VAL A 198 -2.60 1.64 -1.73
N LEU A 199 -2.95 2.04 -0.51
CA LEU A 199 -3.00 3.46 -0.11
C LEU A 199 -1.62 4.12 -0.24
N LEU A 200 -0.56 3.44 0.18
CA LEU A 200 0.81 3.91 0.00
C LEU A 200 1.16 4.08 -1.49
N SER A 201 0.83 3.10 -2.33
CA SER A 201 1.05 3.17 -3.78
C SER A 201 0.29 4.35 -4.40
N LEU A 202 -0.94 4.60 -3.94
CA LEU A 202 -1.76 5.73 -4.35
C LEU A 202 -1.10 7.09 -4.00
N GLU A 203 -0.54 7.21 -2.80
CA GLU A 203 0.13 8.44 -2.34
C GLU A 203 1.45 8.69 -3.09
N GLN A 204 2.15 7.63 -3.45
CA GLN A 204 3.43 7.69 -4.15
C GLN A 204 3.29 7.85 -5.67
N ALA A 205 2.11 7.62 -6.23
CA ALA A 205 1.87 7.77 -7.65
C ALA A 205 2.14 9.21 -8.10
N SER A 206 3.02 9.40 -9.08
CA SER A 206 3.51 10.69 -9.54
C SER A 206 2.84 11.18 -10.83
N ASN A 207 2.07 10.32 -11.50
CA ASN A 207 1.39 10.63 -12.75
C ASN A 207 0.08 9.84 -12.88
N LEU A 208 -0.74 10.20 -13.88
CA LEU A 208 -2.03 9.56 -14.12
C LEU A 208 -1.91 8.07 -14.47
N THR A 209 -0.84 7.67 -15.17
CA THR A 209 -0.62 6.27 -15.55
C THR A 209 -0.41 5.39 -14.32
N GLU A 210 0.43 5.82 -13.36
CA GLU A 210 0.63 5.11 -12.09
C GLU A 210 -0.68 5.02 -11.27
N LEU A 211 -1.51 6.10 -11.27
CA LEU A 211 -2.84 6.06 -10.64
C LEU A 211 -3.80 5.10 -11.36
N GLU A 212 -3.70 4.96 -12.68
CA GLU A 212 -4.51 4.01 -13.44
C GLU A 212 -4.13 2.57 -13.15
N GLU A 213 -2.86 2.27 -12.92
CA GLU A 213 -2.42 0.95 -12.46
C GLU A 213 -3.04 0.59 -11.10
N VAL A 214 -3.01 1.52 -10.13
CA VAL A 214 -3.65 1.33 -8.82
C VAL A 214 -5.17 1.19 -8.95
N HIS A 215 -5.81 2.01 -9.78
CA HIS A 215 -7.24 1.92 -10.05
C HIS A 215 -7.64 0.57 -10.65
N LYS A 216 -6.85 0.08 -11.62
CA LYS A 216 -7.06 -1.24 -12.24
C LYS A 216 -6.87 -2.38 -11.24
N GLU A 217 -5.91 -2.28 -10.33
CA GLU A 217 -5.72 -3.24 -9.24
C GLU A 217 -6.96 -3.31 -8.34
N LEU A 218 -7.51 -2.15 -7.94
CA LEU A 218 -8.72 -2.08 -7.10
C LEU A 218 -9.96 -2.65 -7.79
N ILE A 219 -10.09 -2.50 -9.12
CA ILE A 219 -11.16 -3.13 -9.90
C ILE A 219 -11.00 -4.65 -9.91
N GLU A 220 -9.81 -5.16 -10.21
CA GLU A 220 -9.53 -6.60 -10.28
C GLU A 220 -9.73 -7.28 -8.93
N GLU A 221 -9.38 -6.60 -7.84
CA GLU A 221 -9.59 -7.06 -6.46
C GLU A 221 -11.01 -6.78 -5.92
N ASN A 222 -11.93 -6.28 -6.76
CA ASN A 222 -13.35 -6.03 -6.48
C ASN A 222 -13.66 -4.94 -5.44
N TYR A 223 -12.75 -4.03 -5.14
CA TYR A 223 -13.03 -2.89 -4.25
C TYR A 223 -13.81 -1.76 -4.94
N LEU A 224 -13.81 -1.69 -6.28
CA LEU A 224 -14.52 -0.69 -7.08
C LEU A 224 -15.73 -1.24 -7.85
N SER A 225 -16.07 -2.53 -7.67
CA SER A 225 -17.23 -3.13 -8.35
C SER A 225 -18.53 -2.82 -7.63
N GLY A 226 -19.36 -1.96 -8.23
CA GLY A 226 -20.81 -1.94 -8.04
C GLY A 226 -21.43 -0.89 -7.12
N LYS A 227 -20.70 -0.07 -6.35
CA LYS A 227 -21.28 1.05 -5.58
C LYS A 227 -20.73 2.44 -5.90
N HIS A 228 -19.62 2.54 -6.60
CA HIS A 228 -18.95 3.80 -6.92
C HIS A 228 -18.62 4.00 -8.41
N GLN A 229 -19.32 3.30 -9.32
CA GLN A 229 -19.23 3.67 -10.73
C GLN A 229 -19.91 5.03 -10.95
N ASP A 230 -19.05 6.01 -11.16
CA ASP A 230 -19.26 7.29 -11.81
C ASP A 230 -20.53 8.12 -11.50
N LYS A 231 -20.31 9.09 -10.62
CA LYS A 231 -21.00 10.39 -10.72
C LYS A 231 -20.16 11.48 -11.41
N THR A 232 -19.07 11.13 -12.11
CA THR A 232 -18.19 12.12 -12.76
C THR A 232 -18.07 12.00 -14.28
N ALA A 233 -18.90 11.18 -14.93
CA ALA A 233 -19.17 11.31 -16.35
C ALA A 233 -20.51 12.04 -16.47
N GLY A 234 -20.46 13.36 -16.34
CA GLY A 234 -21.58 14.25 -16.58
C GLY A 234 -22.04 14.20 -18.02
N GLU A 235 -23.34 14.12 -18.17
CA GLU A 235 -24.17 14.66 -19.23
C GLU A 235 -23.63 14.62 -20.65
N GLU A 236 -23.90 13.51 -21.36
CA GLU A 236 -24.45 13.64 -22.72
C GLU A 236 -25.16 12.36 -23.14
N THR A 237 -26.42 12.61 -23.58
CA THR A 237 -27.32 11.74 -24.32
C THR A 237 -28.11 10.67 -23.57
N ALA A 238 -29.27 11.15 -23.06
CA ALA A 238 -30.52 10.38 -23.06
C ALA A 238 -30.93 10.06 -24.50
N HIS A 239 -31.14 8.81 -24.81
CA HIS A 239 -32.20 8.21 -25.62
C HIS A 239 -31.79 6.86 -26.23
N LYS A 240 -32.25 5.75 -25.74
CA LYS A 240 -33.23 4.88 -26.41
C LYS A 240 -33.50 3.59 -25.67
N LYS A 241 -34.75 3.41 -25.41
CA LYS A 241 -35.38 2.19 -24.86
C LYS A 241 -35.33 1.00 -25.82
N ASN A 242 -35.32 -0.17 -25.22
CA ASN A 242 -35.93 -1.43 -25.63
C ASN A 242 -35.49 -2.09 -26.96
N ASN A 243 -34.91 -3.29 -26.90
CA ASN A 243 -35.72 -4.44 -27.32
C ASN A 243 -35.13 -5.80 -26.85
N LYS A 244 -36.04 -6.68 -26.49
CA LYS A 244 -35.85 -8.07 -26.09
C LYS A 244 -35.64 -8.98 -27.31
N ASN A 245 -34.92 -10.07 -27.04
CA ASN A 245 -35.01 -11.38 -27.70
C ASN A 245 -34.68 -11.50 -29.18
N PHE A 246 -33.71 -12.34 -29.51
CA PHE A 246 -33.96 -13.53 -30.31
C PHE A 246 -32.80 -14.54 -30.23
N LYS A 247 -33.17 -15.81 -30.16
CA LYS A 247 -32.35 -17.01 -30.15
C LYS A 247 -31.99 -17.44 -31.57
N THR A 248 -30.88 -18.23 -31.62
CA THR A 248 -30.57 -19.33 -32.55
C THR A 248 -29.93 -19.02 -33.92
N GLY A 249 -28.89 -19.79 -34.20
CA GLY A 249 -28.49 -20.10 -35.57
C GLY A 249 -27.01 -20.51 -35.72
N LYS A 250 -26.78 -21.79 -35.89
CA LYS A 250 -25.50 -22.45 -36.21
C LYS A 250 -25.04 -22.15 -37.65
N ALA A 251 -23.72 -22.27 -37.81
CA ALA A 251 -22.97 -22.77 -38.96
C ALA A 251 -22.39 -21.78 -39.97
N GLY A 252 -21.12 -21.93 -40.24
CA GLY A 252 -20.44 -21.47 -41.45
C GLY A 252 -18.93 -21.40 -41.32
N LYS A 253 -18.25 -22.46 -41.77
CA LYS A 253 -16.77 -22.53 -41.93
C LYS A 253 -16.28 -21.67 -43.09
N ASN A 254 -15.03 -21.26 -42.98
CA ASN A 254 -14.01 -20.92 -43.97
C ASN A 254 -13.79 -19.43 -44.26
N SER A 255 -12.63 -18.91 -43.89
CA SER A 255 -11.53 -18.80 -44.84
C SER A 255 -10.25 -18.31 -44.14
N LYS A 256 -9.16 -18.83 -44.63
CA LYS A 256 -7.76 -18.60 -44.28
C LYS A 256 -7.29 -17.21 -44.66
N THR A 257 -6.22 -16.83 -43.99
CA THR A 257 -5.21 -15.82 -44.32
C THR A 257 -5.45 -14.42 -43.79
N SER A 258 -4.84 -14.14 -42.65
CA SER A 258 -4.15 -12.87 -42.44
C SER A 258 -3.02 -13.06 -41.43
N LYS A 259 -1.85 -12.65 -41.89
CA LYS A 259 -0.60 -12.34 -41.18
C LYS A 259 -0.64 -12.47 -39.66
N LYS A 260 0.24 -13.31 -39.14
CA LYS A 260 0.71 -13.25 -37.76
C LYS A 260 1.22 -11.81 -37.49
N GLU A 261 0.35 -10.95 -37.00
CA GLU A 261 0.77 -9.85 -36.18
C GLU A 261 1.42 -10.45 -34.97
N LYS A 262 2.68 -10.10 -34.73
CA LYS A 262 3.39 -10.41 -33.50
C LYS A 262 2.47 -9.99 -32.35
N ALA A 263 1.99 -10.94 -31.56
CA ALA A 263 1.34 -10.65 -30.30
C ALA A 263 2.29 -9.73 -29.54
N ILE A 264 1.86 -8.48 -29.35
CA ILE A 264 2.48 -7.53 -28.44
C ILE A 264 2.49 -8.27 -27.11
N ARG A 265 3.67 -8.57 -26.58
CA ARG A 265 3.83 -9.10 -25.22
C ARG A 265 3.07 -8.15 -24.29
N PRO A 266 2.30 -8.65 -23.32
CA PRO A 266 1.65 -7.76 -22.36
C PRO A 266 2.73 -6.85 -21.78
N ASP A 267 2.48 -5.53 -21.85
CA ASP A 267 3.41 -4.48 -21.45
C ASP A 267 4.08 -4.86 -20.12
N SER A 268 5.41 -5.04 -20.16
CA SER A 268 6.19 -5.16 -18.95
C SER A 268 6.03 -3.84 -18.19
N PRO A 269 5.69 -3.86 -16.89
CA PRO A 269 5.49 -2.64 -16.14
C PRO A 269 6.77 -1.81 -16.14
N GLN A 270 6.64 -0.49 -16.28
CA GLN A 270 7.77 0.43 -16.22
C GLN A 270 8.25 0.53 -14.76
N LEU A 271 9.30 -0.22 -14.45
CA LEU A 271 9.94 -0.15 -13.14
C LEU A 271 10.83 1.08 -13.03
N LYS A 272 11.04 1.56 -11.82
CA LYS A 272 12.03 2.61 -11.53
C LYS A 272 13.37 1.99 -11.17
N ILE A 273 14.42 2.52 -11.76
CA ILE A 273 15.78 2.08 -11.58
C ILE A 273 16.59 3.25 -11.06
N TYR A 274 17.35 2.99 -10.01
CA TYR A 274 18.25 3.93 -9.38
C TYR A 274 19.66 3.36 -9.42
N PHE A 275 20.68 4.22 -9.29
CA PHE A 275 22.07 3.77 -9.27
C PHE A 275 22.72 4.08 -7.95
N SER A 276 23.36 3.05 -7.38
CA SER A 276 24.16 3.21 -6.16
C SER A 276 25.40 4.09 -6.39
N SER A 277 26.09 4.45 -5.32
CA SER A 277 27.39 5.15 -5.39
C SER A 277 28.46 4.36 -6.13
N GLN A 278 28.28 3.04 -6.23
CA GLN A 278 29.13 2.12 -6.98
C GLN A 278 28.59 1.84 -8.41
N ASN A 279 27.67 2.69 -8.89
CA ASN A 279 27.03 2.58 -10.22
C ASN A 279 26.33 1.22 -10.44
N ARG A 280 25.76 0.64 -9.38
CA ARG A 280 24.96 -0.61 -9.46
C ARG A 280 23.48 -0.27 -9.56
N PRO A 281 22.72 -0.96 -10.41
CA PRO A 281 21.29 -0.73 -10.52
C PRO A 281 20.56 -1.26 -9.28
N ILE A 282 19.61 -0.46 -8.80
CA ILE A 282 18.68 -0.79 -7.73
C ILE A 282 17.28 -0.59 -8.30
N ILE A 283 16.50 -1.66 -8.41
CA ILE A 283 15.21 -1.66 -9.07
C ILE A 283 14.10 -1.61 -8.02
N VAL A 284 13.12 -0.75 -8.20
CA VAL A 284 12.04 -0.52 -7.23
C VAL A 284 10.68 -0.71 -7.88
N GLY A 285 9.83 -1.53 -7.25
CA GLY A 285 8.42 -1.66 -7.59
C GLY A 285 7.59 -0.66 -6.78
N LYS A 286 6.81 0.18 -7.44
CA LYS A 286 6.03 1.26 -6.81
C LYS A 286 4.59 0.90 -6.45
N ASN A 287 4.08 -0.22 -6.92
CA ASN A 287 2.77 -0.73 -6.59
C ASN A 287 2.81 -2.25 -6.45
N ASN A 288 1.76 -2.84 -5.94
CA ASN A 288 1.72 -4.26 -5.62
C ASN A 288 1.91 -5.16 -6.85
N LYS A 289 1.39 -4.76 -8.03
CA LYS A 289 1.59 -5.50 -9.28
C LYS A 289 3.03 -5.41 -9.77
N GLN A 290 3.65 -4.24 -9.66
CA GLN A 290 5.07 -4.06 -9.97
C GLN A 290 5.95 -4.83 -8.98
N ASN A 291 5.60 -4.84 -7.69
CA ASN A 291 6.28 -5.63 -6.67
C ASN A 291 6.25 -7.13 -7.00
N ASP A 292 5.08 -7.66 -7.38
CA ASP A 292 4.94 -9.05 -7.82
C ASP A 292 5.76 -9.33 -9.08
N TRP A 293 5.68 -8.46 -10.07
CA TRP A 293 6.40 -8.64 -11.32
C TRP A 293 7.91 -8.61 -11.10
N LEU A 294 8.39 -7.64 -10.32
CA LEU A 294 9.79 -7.48 -9.96
C LEU A 294 10.35 -8.72 -9.26
N THR A 295 9.62 -9.22 -8.26
CA THR A 295 10.10 -10.33 -7.41
C THR A 295 9.96 -11.69 -8.09
N LEU A 296 8.82 -11.94 -8.80
CA LEU A 296 8.48 -13.28 -9.25
C LEU A 296 8.80 -13.54 -10.73
N LYS A 297 9.02 -12.47 -11.54
CA LYS A 297 9.27 -12.60 -12.98
C LYS A 297 10.59 -12.00 -13.43
N LYS A 298 10.99 -10.85 -12.88
CA LYS A 298 12.23 -10.17 -13.26
C LYS A 298 13.42 -10.65 -12.44
N GLY A 299 13.25 -10.80 -11.12
CA GLY A 299 14.31 -11.21 -10.21
C GLY A 299 14.83 -12.62 -10.50
N ARG A 300 16.14 -12.76 -10.63
CA ARG A 300 16.82 -14.05 -10.75
C ARG A 300 16.98 -14.68 -9.36
N PRO A 301 17.06 -16.01 -9.24
CA PRO A 301 17.14 -16.69 -7.94
C PRO A 301 18.25 -16.17 -7.00
N GLN A 302 19.38 -15.73 -7.54
CA GLN A 302 20.53 -15.20 -6.80
C GLN A 302 20.40 -13.73 -6.45
N ASP A 303 19.55 -12.94 -7.14
CA ASP A 303 19.44 -11.50 -6.90
C ASP A 303 18.99 -11.20 -5.47
N LEU A 304 19.43 -10.06 -4.92
CA LEU A 304 19.07 -9.65 -3.58
C LEU A 304 17.77 -8.84 -3.58
N TRP A 305 16.82 -9.27 -2.78
CA TRP A 305 15.55 -8.61 -2.55
C TRP A 305 15.51 -7.98 -1.16
N LEU A 306 14.95 -6.78 -1.06
CA LEU A 306 14.82 -6.04 0.20
C LEU A 306 13.39 -5.53 0.37
N HIS A 307 12.92 -5.47 1.62
CA HIS A 307 11.65 -4.88 2.01
C HIS A 307 11.67 -4.43 3.47
N THR A 308 10.92 -3.39 3.81
CA THR A 308 10.73 -2.96 5.21
C THR A 308 9.95 -4.00 6.00
N LYS A 309 10.50 -4.44 7.14
CA LYS A 309 9.93 -5.53 7.95
C LYS A 309 8.56 -5.16 8.53
N ASN A 310 7.52 -5.94 8.21
CA ASN A 310 6.15 -5.76 8.71
C ASN A 310 5.55 -4.36 8.47
N ILE A 311 6.05 -3.63 7.49
CA ILE A 311 5.59 -2.28 7.15
C ILE A 311 5.29 -2.26 5.64
N PRO A 312 4.10 -1.79 5.21
CA PRO A 312 3.80 -1.63 3.79
C PRO A 312 4.85 -0.80 3.06
N GLY A 313 5.33 -1.30 1.92
CA GLY A 313 6.42 -0.67 1.18
C GLY A 313 6.65 -1.29 -0.20
N SER A 314 7.65 -0.75 -0.89
CA SER A 314 8.12 -1.25 -2.17
C SER A 314 9.05 -2.44 -2.01
N HIS A 315 8.94 -3.39 -2.94
CA HIS A 315 10.01 -4.37 -3.15
C HIS A 315 11.17 -3.70 -3.86
N VAL A 316 12.36 -3.93 -3.35
CA VAL A 316 13.61 -3.44 -3.93
C VAL A 316 14.44 -4.64 -4.35
N LEU A 317 15.00 -4.59 -5.54
CA LEU A 317 15.83 -5.65 -6.10
C LEU A 317 17.21 -5.09 -6.48
N VAL A 318 18.25 -5.77 -6.05
CA VAL A 318 19.63 -5.51 -6.46
C VAL A 318 20.13 -6.71 -7.25
N PRO A 319 20.33 -6.57 -8.58
CA PRO A 319 20.90 -7.63 -9.39
C PRO A 319 22.33 -7.95 -8.95
N LEU A 320 22.62 -9.22 -8.70
CA LEU A 320 23.96 -9.70 -8.33
C LEU A 320 24.72 -10.22 -9.55
N ARG A 321 26.05 -10.07 -9.53
CA ARG A 321 26.95 -10.64 -10.52
C ARG A 321 27.10 -12.14 -10.27
N GLU A 322 27.56 -12.86 -11.28
CA GLU A 322 27.80 -14.29 -11.15
C GLU A 322 28.87 -14.57 -10.08
N GLY A 323 28.55 -15.49 -9.15
CA GLY A 323 29.45 -15.83 -8.04
C GLY A 323 29.42 -14.84 -6.86
N GLU A 324 28.63 -13.78 -6.93
CA GLU A 324 28.47 -12.80 -5.85
C GLU A 324 27.34 -13.23 -4.91
N GLU A 325 27.61 -13.26 -3.59
CA GLU A 325 26.59 -13.59 -2.59
C GLU A 325 25.84 -12.34 -2.11
N PHE A 326 26.55 -11.22 -1.93
CA PHE A 326 25.99 -9.93 -1.54
C PHE A 326 26.63 -8.80 -2.34
N PRO A 327 25.93 -7.67 -2.55
CA PRO A 327 26.55 -6.46 -3.09
C PRO A 327 27.51 -5.88 -2.04
N ASP A 328 28.25 -4.85 -2.42
CA ASP A 328 29.03 -4.06 -1.46
C ASP A 328 28.11 -3.39 -0.42
N ASP A 329 28.67 -3.12 0.79
CA ASP A 329 27.92 -2.58 1.93
C ASP A 329 27.24 -1.25 1.59
N ALA A 330 27.89 -0.39 0.80
CA ALA A 330 27.32 0.90 0.40
C ALA A 330 26.06 0.71 -0.47
N THR A 331 26.12 -0.20 -1.44
CA THR A 331 24.95 -0.54 -2.28
C THR A 331 23.81 -1.17 -1.45
N LEU A 332 24.14 -2.03 -0.48
CA LEU A 332 23.16 -2.63 0.41
C LEU A 332 22.43 -1.57 1.26
N GLU A 333 23.19 -0.66 1.89
CA GLU A 333 22.62 0.44 2.67
C GLU A 333 21.77 1.38 1.81
N GLU A 334 22.21 1.69 0.61
CA GLU A 334 21.48 2.55 -0.34
C GLU A 334 20.21 1.90 -0.84
N ALA A 335 20.20 0.60 -1.12
CA ALA A 335 19.01 -0.17 -1.47
C ALA A 335 18.02 -0.23 -0.28
N ALA A 336 18.52 -0.43 0.94
CA ALA A 336 17.70 -0.37 2.15
C ALA A 336 17.12 1.03 2.39
N ALA A 337 17.90 2.09 2.12
CA ALA A 337 17.41 3.47 2.20
C ALA A 337 16.26 3.74 1.21
N LEU A 338 16.33 3.22 -0.01
CA LEU A 338 15.22 3.28 -0.98
C LEU A 338 14.00 2.48 -0.52
N ALA A 339 14.19 1.28 0.06
CA ALA A 339 13.09 0.50 0.63
C ALA A 339 12.35 1.27 1.72
N ILE A 340 13.07 1.97 2.60
CA ILE A 340 12.48 2.83 3.63
C ILE A 340 11.79 4.05 3.02
N TYR A 341 12.43 4.72 2.05
CA TYR A 341 11.87 5.90 1.39
C TYR A 341 10.53 5.61 0.70
N PHE A 342 10.41 4.43 0.08
CA PHE A 342 9.19 3.96 -0.58
C PHE A 342 8.32 3.08 0.33
N SER A 343 8.35 3.29 1.64
CA SER A 343 7.50 2.63 2.63
C SER A 343 6.71 3.62 3.49
N GLN A 344 5.80 3.11 4.30
CA GLN A 344 5.11 3.91 5.33
C GLN A 344 6.07 4.41 6.42
N ALA A 345 7.27 3.84 6.55
CA ALA A 345 8.29 4.26 7.50
C ALA A 345 9.16 5.43 6.98
N LYS A 346 8.79 6.06 5.88
CA LYS A 346 9.50 7.24 5.35
C LYS A 346 9.65 8.32 6.43
N GLY A 347 10.90 8.71 6.71
CA GLY A 347 11.21 9.70 7.75
C GLY A 347 11.35 9.15 9.16
N SER A 348 11.17 7.86 9.36
CA SER A 348 11.43 7.18 10.64
C SER A 348 12.90 6.86 10.83
N THR A 349 13.31 6.64 12.09
CA THR A 349 14.67 6.28 12.47
C THR A 349 14.74 4.78 12.81
N LEU A 350 15.90 4.16 12.62
CA LEU A 350 16.17 2.75 12.94
C LEU A 350 15.12 1.78 12.38
N VAL A 351 14.77 1.98 11.12
CA VAL A 351 13.77 1.16 10.44
C VAL A 351 14.36 -0.20 10.10
N PRO A 352 13.70 -1.31 10.49
CA PRO A 352 14.15 -2.65 10.10
C PRO A 352 13.83 -2.91 8.62
N VAL A 353 14.84 -3.32 7.86
CA VAL A 353 14.74 -3.76 6.47
C VAL A 353 15.19 -5.20 6.41
N ASP A 354 14.30 -6.09 6.02
CA ASP A 354 14.64 -7.48 5.76
C ASP A 354 15.18 -7.60 4.33
N TYR A 355 16.22 -8.42 4.16
CA TYR A 355 16.77 -8.74 2.86
C TYR A 355 17.10 -10.22 2.74
N THR A 356 16.91 -10.76 1.55
CA THR A 356 17.13 -12.18 1.24
C THR A 356 17.30 -12.37 -0.26
N HIS A 357 17.76 -13.54 -0.68
CA HIS A 357 17.78 -13.88 -2.10
C HIS A 357 16.37 -14.20 -2.61
N VAL A 358 16.11 -13.86 -3.87
CA VAL A 358 14.81 -14.12 -4.52
C VAL A 358 14.40 -15.59 -4.43
N LYS A 359 15.35 -16.55 -4.48
CA LYS A 359 15.08 -17.98 -4.31
C LYS A 359 14.35 -18.36 -3.02
N ASN A 360 14.46 -17.55 -1.97
CA ASN A 360 13.83 -17.77 -0.66
C ASN A 360 12.43 -17.17 -0.57
N ILE A 361 11.94 -16.51 -1.63
CA ILE A 361 10.65 -15.82 -1.66
C ILE A 361 9.61 -16.69 -2.34
N LYS A 362 8.44 -16.78 -1.73
CA LYS A 362 7.30 -17.56 -2.25
C LYS A 362 6.04 -16.70 -2.20
N LYS A 363 5.19 -16.84 -3.21
CA LYS A 363 3.85 -16.25 -3.19
C LYS A 363 2.85 -17.34 -2.82
N PRO A 364 2.14 -17.23 -1.69
CA PRO A 364 1.07 -18.15 -1.32
C PRO A 364 -0.04 -18.16 -2.37
N LYS A 365 -0.62 -19.32 -2.63
CA LYS A 365 -1.73 -19.44 -3.59
C LYS A 365 -2.94 -18.66 -3.07
N GLY A 366 -3.45 -17.74 -3.87
CA GLY A 366 -4.61 -16.90 -3.52
C GLY A 366 -4.28 -15.66 -2.70
N SER A 367 -3.00 -15.38 -2.39
CA SER A 367 -2.62 -14.12 -1.73
C SER A 367 -2.81 -12.91 -2.65
N LYS A 368 -3.08 -11.77 -2.05
CA LYS A 368 -3.24 -10.48 -2.72
C LYS A 368 -1.96 -10.06 -3.48
N PRO A 369 -2.06 -9.17 -4.50
CA PRO A 369 -0.89 -8.60 -5.15
C PRO A 369 0.08 -7.97 -4.14
N GLY A 370 1.39 -8.11 -4.39
CA GLY A 370 2.45 -7.58 -3.52
C GLY A 370 2.71 -8.38 -2.23
N MET A 371 1.86 -9.34 -1.89
CA MET A 371 2.05 -10.15 -0.69
C MET A 371 2.92 -11.37 -1.00
N VAL A 372 4.02 -11.50 -0.27
CA VAL A 372 4.97 -12.61 -0.36
C VAL A 372 5.33 -13.10 1.04
N ILE A 373 5.75 -14.35 1.12
CA ILE A 373 6.41 -14.93 2.30
C ILE A 373 7.84 -15.26 1.94
N TYR A 374 8.74 -15.10 2.89
CA TYR A 374 10.15 -15.40 2.73
C TYR A 374 10.70 -16.02 3.99
N ASP A 375 11.74 -16.79 3.84
CA ASP A 375 12.52 -17.41 4.91
C ASP A 375 14.01 -17.09 4.73
N SER A 376 14.83 -17.47 5.70
CA SER A 376 16.29 -17.33 5.61
C SER A 376 16.72 -15.88 5.27
N ASN A 377 16.12 -14.90 5.94
CA ASN A 377 16.41 -13.48 5.76
C ASN A 377 17.36 -12.94 6.81
N TRP A 378 18.02 -11.83 6.47
CA TRP A 378 18.75 -10.96 7.39
C TRP A 378 17.97 -9.66 7.59
N THR A 379 18.22 -8.97 8.68
CA THR A 379 17.57 -7.68 8.99
C THR A 379 18.64 -6.62 9.23
N LEU A 380 18.58 -5.54 8.45
CA LEU A 380 19.37 -4.32 8.62
C LEU A 380 18.53 -3.24 9.28
N TYR A 381 19.06 -2.57 10.31
CA TYR A 381 18.42 -1.41 10.94
C TYR A 381 19.08 -0.13 10.42
N LEU A 382 18.31 0.70 9.71
CA LEU A 382 18.85 1.88 9.05
C LEU A 382 18.02 3.13 9.35
N THR A 383 18.71 4.26 9.53
CA THR A 383 18.12 5.61 9.46
C THR A 383 18.60 6.25 8.16
N PRO A 384 17.72 6.43 7.15
CA PRO A 384 18.13 6.97 5.86
C PRO A 384 18.64 8.42 6.01
N LYS A 385 19.81 8.72 5.45
CA LYS A 385 20.33 10.08 5.35
C LYS A 385 19.69 10.79 4.15
N LYS A 386 19.26 12.01 4.35
CA LYS A 386 18.57 12.82 3.32
C LYS A 386 19.43 12.98 2.06
N GLU A 387 20.72 13.24 2.23
CA GLU A 387 21.67 13.44 1.13
C GLU A 387 21.82 12.19 0.26
N ILE A 388 21.79 10.99 0.88
CA ILE A 388 21.86 9.72 0.16
C ILE A 388 20.59 9.53 -0.69
N ILE A 389 19.42 9.79 -0.10
CA ILE A 389 18.14 9.69 -0.81
C ILE A 389 18.07 10.68 -1.97
N GLU A 390 18.44 11.94 -1.76
CA GLU A 390 18.44 12.98 -2.81
C GLU A 390 19.35 12.60 -3.97
N ARG A 391 20.54 12.07 -3.69
CA ARG A 391 21.47 11.57 -4.70
C ARG A 391 20.87 10.40 -5.47
N LEU A 392 20.31 9.40 -4.79
CA LEU A 392 19.70 8.23 -5.44
C LEU A 392 18.52 8.63 -6.34
N LEU A 393 17.63 9.51 -5.85
CA LEU A 393 16.50 10.00 -6.63
C LEU A 393 16.92 10.78 -7.89
N ALA A 394 18.08 11.45 -7.86
CA ALA A 394 18.63 12.15 -9.01
C ALA A 394 19.11 11.19 -10.13
N THR A 395 19.31 9.90 -9.82
CA THR A 395 19.71 8.87 -10.80
C THR A 395 18.53 8.12 -11.41
N GLU A 396 17.29 8.51 -11.11
CA GLU A 396 16.08 7.80 -11.56
C GLU A 396 16.01 7.63 -13.06
N THR A 397 15.83 6.39 -13.53
CA THR A 397 15.60 6.03 -14.93
C THR A 397 14.63 4.86 -15.04
N THR A 398 14.17 4.58 -16.24
CA THR A 398 13.38 3.37 -16.57
C THR A 398 14.14 2.41 -17.49
N GLU A 399 15.37 2.78 -17.89
CA GLU A 399 16.20 1.99 -18.80
C GLU A 399 17.25 1.20 -18.03
N MET A 400 17.29 -0.12 -18.25
CA MET A 400 18.33 -0.99 -17.69
C MET A 400 19.65 -0.80 -18.44
N PRO A 401 20.79 -0.75 -17.73
CA PRO A 401 22.11 -0.81 -18.37
C PRO A 401 22.27 -2.11 -19.16
N GLN A 402 22.98 -2.04 -20.29
CA GLN A 402 23.25 -3.21 -21.15
C GLN A 402 24.03 -4.32 -20.45
N GLU A 403 24.76 -4.00 -19.37
CA GLU A 403 25.51 -4.95 -18.55
C GLU A 403 24.60 -5.88 -17.70
N TYR A 404 23.32 -5.55 -17.57
CA TYR A 404 22.31 -6.32 -16.83
C TYR A 404 21.12 -6.64 -17.76
N PRO A 405 21.31 -7.57 -18.73
CA PRO A 405 20.26 -7.90 -19.70
C PRO A 405 19.02 -8.48 -19.01
N ASP A 406 17.87 -8.28 -19.68
CA ASP A 406 16.54 -8.73 -19.26
C ASP A 406 16.39 -10.25 -19.07
#